data_44b2858f429663f3f09de67412ef9eda
#
_entry.id   44b2858f429663f3f09de67412ef9eda
#
_cell.length_a   1.000
_cell.length_b   1.000
_cell.length_c   1.000
_cell.angle_alpha   90.00
_cell.angle_beta   90.00
_cell.angle_gamma   90.00
#
_symmetry.space_group_name_H-M   'P 1'
#
loop_
_entity.id
_entity.type
_entity.pdbx_description
1 polymer ?
#
loop_
_entity_poly.entity_id
_entity_poly.type
_entity_poly.pdbx_seq_one_letter_code
_entity_poly.pdbx_strand_id
1 'polypeptide(L)'
;MNNTAVKFCGFTQLEDITNAVNLGVDAVGFVFYEPSPRAVTPEQACELAKAVPAFTTVVALVVNMPEQELVYLSHHVPFDIVQFHGDETPRECKLMADRINKRWIKALRISHDDTTEMIVAQIKELKDFGACSVLLDAYHPDKFGGTGDSFDWDKIPKHSPLPIILAGGLTADNVGEAIAKTNIYGVDVSGGIESAKGVKSLDKMTGFLAKVRN
;
A
#
# COMPACT_ATOMS: atom_id res chain seq x y z
N MET A 1 12.02 -14.02 -15.26
CA MET A 1 12.19 -12.93 -14.29
C MET A 1 10.82 -12.62 -13.73
N ASN A 2 10.62 -12.79 -12.43
CA ASN A 2 9.38 -12.42 -11.77
C ASN A 2 9.35 -10.88 -11.69
N ASN A 3 8.44 -10.23 -12.40
CA ASN A 3 8.33 -8.77 -12.40
C ASN A 3 7.40 -8.32 -11.26
N THR A 4 7.82 -8.54 -10.02
CA THR A 4 7.06 -8.14 -8.83
C THR A 4 7.05 -6.62 -8.72
N ALA A 5 5.86 -6.02 -8.72
CA ALA A 5 5.68 -4.57 -8.57
C ALA A 5 6.07 -4.11 -7.16
N VAL A 6 6.66 -2.92 -7.04
CA VAL A 6 7.11 -2.36 -5.76
C VAL A 6 6.43 -1.03 -5.49
N LYS A 7 5.74 -0.95 -4.35
CA LYS A 7 5.22 0.30 -3.80
C LYS A 7 6.02 0.69 -2.55
N PHE A 8 6.50 1.92 -2.51
CA PHE A 8 7.03 2.56 -1.31
C PHE A 8 5.99 3.50 -0.72
N CYS A 9 5.65 3.33 0.56
CA CYS A 9 4.53 4.01 1.19
C CYS A 9 4.96 4.94 2.33
N GLY A 10 4.23 6.05 2.53
CA GLY A 10 4.40 6.97 3.64
C GLY A 10 5.55 7.96 3.43
N PHE A 11 5.58 8.60 2.28
CA PHE A 11 6.50 9.71 2.01
C PHE A 11 6.02 11.02 2.64
N THR A 12 6.97 11.72 3.26
CA THR A 12 6.76 13.04 3.88
C THR A 12 7.77 14.07 3.38
N GLN A 13 8.81 13.65 2.65
CA GLN A 13 9.92 14.49 2.22
C GLN A 13 10.16 14.38 0.71
N LEU A 14 10.46 15.52 0.07
CA LEU A 14 10.68 15.60 -1.38
C LEU A 14 11.93 14.83 -1.83
N GLU A 15 12.99 14.88 -1.04
CA GLU A 15 14.23 14.13 -1.33
C GLU A 15 13.99 12.63 -1.37
N ASP A 16 13.20 12.10 -0.44
CA ASP A 16 12.87 10.68 -0.36
C ASP A 16 12.10 10.21 -1.61
N ILE A 17 11.14 11.02 -2.10
CA ILE A 17 10.40 10.72 -3.33
C ILE A 17 11.34 10.76 -4.54
N THR A 18 12.18 11.78 -4.65
CA THR A 18 13.15 11.90 -5.75
C THR A 18 14.06 10.68 -5.81
N ASN A 19 14.54 10.24 -4.66
CA ASN A 19 15.37 9.04 -4.54
C ASN A 19 14.60 7.78 -4.96
N ALA A 20 13.36 7.59 -4.49
CA ALA A 20 12.53 6.44 -4.84
C ALA A 20 12.23 6.37 -6.36
N VAL A 21 11.89 7.49 -6.96
CA VAL A 21 11.63 7.62 -8.40
C VAL A 21 12.90 7.31 -9.22
N ASN A 22 14.05 7.84 -8.82
CA ASN A 22 15.32 7.57 -9.49
C ASN A 22 15.74 6.09 -9.39
N LEU A 23 15.35 5.40 -8.32
CA LEU A 23 15.52 3.96 -8.18
C LEU A 23 14.53 3.15 -9.05
N GLY A 24 13.53 3.81 -9.63
CA GLY A 24 12.53 3.19 -10.52
C GLY A 24 11.48 2.38 -9.78
N VAL A 25 10.97 2.87 -8.64
CA VAL A 25 9.83 2.28 -7.95
C VAL A 25 8.57 2.39 -8.81
N ASP A 26 7.67 1.39 -8.73
CA ASP A 26 6.44 1.35 -9.55
C ASP A 26 5.32 2.24 -8.98
N ALA A 27 5.30 2.44 -7.66
CA ALA A 27 4.31 3.26 -6.99
C ALA A 27 4.86 3.93 -5.72
N VAL A 28 4.32 5.12 -5.41
CA VAL A 28 4.57 5.86 -4.17
C VAL A 28 3.25 6.09 -3.44
N GLY A 29 3.27 6.07 -2.10
CA GLY A 29 2.08 6.24 -1.27
C GLY A 29 2.17 7.44 -0.35
N PHE A 30 1.07 8.23 -0.30
CA PHE A 30 0.85 9.28 0.69
C PHE A 30 -0.21 8.83 1.70
N VAL A 31 -0.01 9.11 2.98
CA VAL A 31 -0.89 8.68 4.07
C VAL A 31 -1.72 9.86 4.54
N PHE A 32 -3.05 9.78 4.37
CA PHE A 32 -4.02 10.76 4.83
C PHE A 32 -4.77 10.19 6.07
N TYR A 33 -4.01 9.98 7.14
CA TYR A 33 -4.51 9.49 8.42
C TYR A 33 -3.70 10.15 9.53
N GLU A 34 -4.28 11.16 10.18
CA GLU A 34 -3.62 12.06 11.14
C GLU A 34 -2.86 11.34 12.27
N PRO A 35 -3.35 10.23 12.84
CA PRO A 35 -2.60 9.50 13.86
C PRO A 35 -1.32 8.82 13.37
N SER A 36 -1.12 8.72 12.05
CA SER A 36 0.10 8.13 11.48
C SER A 36 1.28 9.09 11.58
N PRO A 37 2.48 8.63 12.01
CA PRO A 37 3.69 9.45 11.93
C PRO A 37 4.13 9.78 10.49
N ARG A 38 3.44 9.23 9.48
CA ARG A 38 3.66 9.44 8.06
C ARG A 38 2.55 10.25 7.41
N ALA A 39 1.66 10.84 8.23
CA ALA A 39 0.56 11.66 7.74
C ALA A 39 1.08 12.89 7.01
N VAL A 40 0.44 13.24 5.89
CA VAL A 40 0.66 14.47 5.14
C VAL A 40 -0.66 15.21 4.94
N THR A 41 -0.59 16.54 4.87
CA THR A 41 -1.75 17.33 4.45
C THR A 41 -1.96 17.25 2.94
N PRO A 42 -3.15 17.60 2.41
CA PRO A 42 -3.37 17.68 0.97
C PRO A 42 -2.38 18.61 0.26
N GLU A 43 -2.02 19.73 0.86
CA GLU A 43 -1.07 20.70 0.31
C GLU A 43 0.35 20.10 0.23
N GLN A 44 0.79 19.44 1.30
CA GLN A 44 2.09 18.74 1.31
C GLN A 44 2.12 17.63 0.23
N ALA A 45 1.08 16.80 0.16
CA ALA A 45 1.00 15.74 -0.83
C ALA A 45 0.98 16.28 -2.27
N CYS A 46 0.31 17.42 -2.51
CA CYS A 46 0.30 18.08 -3.82
C CYS A 46 1.72 18.51 -4.24
N GLU A 47 2.49 19.11 -3.32
CA GLU A 47 3.88 19.49 -3.61
C GLU A 47 4.78 18.28 -3.85
N LEU A 48 4.64 17.24 -3.03
CA LEU A 48 5.41 16.01 -3.15
C LEU A 48 5.10 15.27 -4.47
N ALA A 49 3.84 15.25 -4.89
CA ALA A 49 3.40 14.58 -6.12
C ALA A 49 3.99 15.21 -7.39
N LYS A 50 4.42 16.49 -7.36
CA LYS A 50 5.08 17.13 -8.52
C LYS A 50 6.40 16.49 -8.91
N ALA A 51 7.06 15.78 -8.00
CA ALA A 51 8.30 15.05 -8.26
C ALA A 51 8.05 13.65 -8.85
N VAL A 52 6.80 13.20 -8.93
CA VAL A 52 6.45 11.86 -9.41
C VAL A 52 6.22 11.91 -10.93
N PRO A 53 6.98 11.17 -11.74
CA PRO A 53 6.82 11.14 -13.19
C PRO A 53 5.58 10.33 -13.62
N ALA A 54 5.15 10.52 -14.86
CA ALA A 54 3.90 10.01 -15.41
C ALA A 54 3.71 8.48 -15.33
N PHE A 55 4.77 7.70 -15.27
CA PHE A 55 4.69 6.23 -15.22
C PHE A 55 4.93 5.65 -13.82
N THR A 56 4.94 6.48 -12.80
CA THR A 56 4.95 6.03 -11.40
C THR A 56 3.58 6.32 -10.78
N THR A 57 2.93 5.29 -10.26
CA THR A 57 1.59 5.40 -9.68
C THR A 57 1.62 6.14 -8.34
N VAL A 58 0.75 7.12 -8.17
CA VAL A 58 0.52 7.81 -6.89
C VAL A 58 -0.68 7.19 -6.17
N VAL A 59 -0.48 6.71 -4.95
CA VAL A 59 -1.50 6.06 -4.14
C VAL A 59 -1.85 6.90 -2.92
N ALA A 60 -3.13 7.29 -2.79
CA ALA A 60 -3.66 7.93 -1.59
C ALA A 60 -4.16 6.88 -0.59
N LEU A 61 -3.49 6.72 0.54
CA LEU A 61 -3.92 5.83 1.62
C LEU A 61 -4.81 6.59 2.59
N VAL A 62 -6.02 6.09 2.81
CA VAL A 62 -7.03 6.64 3.70
C VAL A 62 -7.50 5.60 4.71
N VAL A 63 -7.92 6.04 5.89
CA VAL A 63 -8.45 5.20 6.98
C VAL A 63 -9.73 5.80 7.49
N ASN A 64 -10.87 5.15 7.24
CA ASN A 64 -12.20 5.58 7.68
C ASN A 64 -12.49 7.06 7.36
N MET A 65 -11.97 7.55 6.24
CA MET A 65 -12.10 8.94 5.82
C MET A 65 -13.55 9.23 5.40
N PRO A 66 -14.18 10.33 5.86
CA PRO A 66 -15.48 10.75 5.39
C PRO A 66 -15.49 11.01 3.87
N GLU A 67 -16.60 10.65 3.19
CA GLU A 67 -16.73 10.82 1.73
C GLU A 67 -16.44 12.26 1.28
N GLN A 68 -16.91 13.26 2.01
CA GLN A 68 -16.70 14.67 1.67
C GLN A 68 -15.20 15.05 1.69
N GLU A 69 -14.44 14.52 2.63
CA GLU A 69 -13.01 14.74 2.73
C GLU A 69 -12.27 14.03 1.60
N LEU A 70 -12.68 12.81 1.22
CA LEU A 70 -12.10 12.08 0.10
C LEU A 70 -12.37 12.80 -1.23
N VAL A 71 -13.58 13.35 -1.41
CA VAL A 71 -13.91 14.18 -2.59
C VAL A 71 -13.04 15.43 -2.62
N TYR A 72 -12.90 16.13 -1.49
CA TYR A 72 -11.98 17.28 -1.39
C TYR A 72 -10.55 16.89 -1.76
N LEU A 73 -10.05 15.79 -1.19
CA LEU A 73 -8.71 15.27 -1.46
C LEU A 73 -8.50 14.99 -2.96
N SER A 74 -9.48 14.37 -3.61
CA SER A 74 -9.40 14.00 -5.03
C SER A 74 -9.33 15.19 -5.99
N HIS A 75 -9.81 16.35 -5.56
CA HIS A 75 -9.74 17.58 -6.35
C HIS A 75 -8.44 18.36 -6.13
N HIS A 76 -7.73 18.12 -5.03
CA HIS A 76 -6.55 18.88 -4.64
C HIS A 76 -5.24 18.12 -4.80
N VAL A 77 -5.28 16.79 -4.71
CA VAL A 77 -4.07 15.95 -4.79
C VAL A 77 -4.13 15.08 -6.05
N PRO A 78 -3.11 15.11 -6.92
CA PRO A 78 -3.06 14.27 -8.11
C PRO A 78 -2.64 12.84 -7.73
N PHE A 79 -3.60 11.98 -7.35
CA PHE A 79 -3.38 10.56 -7.14
C PHE A 79 -4.16 9.71 -8.16
N ASP A 80 -3.68 8.49 -8.42
CA ASP A 80 -4.21 7.56 -9.41
C ASP A 80 -5.13 6.51 -8.78
N ILE A 81 -4.78 6.07 -7.56
CA ILE A 81 -5.44 4.99 -6.84
C ILE A 81 -5.73 5.44 -5.41
N VAL A 82 -6.94 5.16 -4.92
CA VAL A 82 -7.24 5.24 -3.47
C VAL A 82 -7.05 3.88 -2.82
N GLN A 83 -6.32 3.84 -1.71
CA GLN A 83 -6.12 2.67 -0.86
C GLN A 83 -6.90 2.84 0.43
N PHE A 84 -7.97 2.06 0.59
CA PHE A 84 -8.75 2.00 1.82
C PHE A 84 -8.07 1.06 2.81
N HIS A 85 -7.65 1.59 3.95
CA HIS A 85 -6.86 0.85 4.96
C HIS A 85 -7.54 0.77 6.34
N GLY A 86 -8.76 1.29 6.44
CA GLY A 86 -9.59 1.26 7.64
C GLY A 86 -10.54 0.08 7.69
N ASP A 87 -11.73 0.32 8.24
CA ASP A 87 -12.79 -0.67 8.41
C ASP A 87 -13.90 -0.52 7.35
N GLU A 88 -13.62 0.28 6.29
CA GLU A 88 -14.58 0.50 5.20
C GLU A 88 -14.99 -0.83 4.57
N THR A 89 -16.30 -1.05 4.43
CA THR A 89 -16.84 -2.22 3.72
C THR A 89 -16.56 -2.15 2.23
N PRO A 90 -16.56 -3.28 1.49
CA PRO A 90 -16.39 -3.29 0.04
C PRO A 90 -17.40 -2.39 -0.70
N ARG A 91 -18.62 -2.31 -0.19
CA ARG A 91 -19.67 -1.44 -0.73
C ARG A 91 -19.34 0.04 -0.55
N GLU A 92 -18.90 0.44 0.64
CA GLU A 92 -18.48 1.83 0.91
C GLU A 92 -17.28 2.21 0.05
N CYS A 93 -16.26 1.35 -0.02
CA CYS A 93 -15.10 1.57 -0.88
C CYS A 93 -15.52 1.83 -2.34
N LYS A 94 -16.42 0.98 -2.88
CA LYS A 94 -16.94 1.17 -4.24
C LYS A 94 -17.66 2.51 -4.42
N LEU A 95 -18.60 2.84 -3.53
CA LEU A 95 -19.37 4.08 -3.63
C LEU A 95 -18.47 5.32 -3.59
N MET A 96 -17.50 5.33 -2.66
CA MET A 96 -16.55 6.43 -2.51
C MET A 96 -15.61 6.53 -3.72
N ALA A 97 -15.11 5.40 -4.22
CA ALA A 97 -14.22 5.37 -5.39
C ALA A 97 -14.94 5.80 -6.68
N ASP A 98 -16.20 5.36 -6.88
CA ASP A 98 -17.05 5.79 -8.00
C ASP A 98 -17.29 7.31 -7.93
N ARG A 99 -17.52 7.87 -6.73
CA ARG A 99 -17.75 9.30 -6.52
C ARG A 99 -16.59 10.18 -6.98
N ILE A 100 -15.37 9.69 -6.80
CA ILE A 100 -14.13 10.41 -7.20
C ILE A 100 -13.56 9.92 -8.53
N ASN A 101 -14.21 8.96 -9.19
CA ASN A 101 -13.78 8.34 -10.44
C ASN A 101 -12.33 7.83 -10.39
N LYS A 102 -11.99 7.08 -9.34
CA LYS A 102 -10.66 6.50 -9.14
C LYS A 102 -10.70 4.98 -9.02
N ARG A 103 -9.64 4.33 -9.46
CA ARG A 103 -9.38 2.92 -9.11
C ARG A 103 -9.13 2.81 -7.61
N TRP A 104 -9.43 1.64 -7.04
CA TRP A 104 -9.25 1.45 -5.62
C TRP A 104 -8.71 0.07 -5.28
N ILE A 105 -8.01 0.02 -4.15
CA ILE A 105 -7.54 -1.20 -3.49
C ILE A 105 -7.99 -1.19 -2.03
N LYS A 106 -8.18 -2.37 -1.47
CA LYS A 106 -8.50 -2.53 -0.04
C LYS A 106 -7.37 -3.25 0.66
N ALA A 107 -6.95 -2.73 1.80
CA ALA A 107 -6.09 -3.45 2.72
C ALA A 107 -6.96 -4.39 3.59
N LEU A 108 -6.60 -5.67 3.60
CA LEU A 108 -7.11 -6.67 4.54
C LEU A 108 -6.03 -6.91 5.59
N ARG A 109 -6.42 -6.76 6.85
CA ARG A 109 -5.54 -7.02 8.00
C ARG A 109 -5.68 -8.50 8.39
N ILE A 110 -4.64 -9.28 8.12
CA ILE A 110 -4.63 -10.73 8.32
C ILE A 110 -4.21 -11.04 9.75
N SER A 111 -5.13 -11.64 10.48
CA SER A 111 -4.92 -12.09 11.85
C SER A 111 -4.39 -13.52 11.94
N HIS A 112 -3.99 -13.93 13.13
CA HIS A 112 -3.60 -15.30 13.40
C HIS A 112 -4.76 -16.30 13.17
N ASP A 113 -6.01 -15.89 13.37
CA ASP A 113 -7.20 -16.76 13.27
C ASP A 113 -7.75 -16.88 11.86
N ASP A 114 -7.30 -16.02 10.91
CA ASP A 114 -7.75 -16.09 9.53
C ASP A 114 -7.20 -17.33 8.82
N THR A 115 -8.08 -18.02 8.09
CA THR A 115 -7.71 -19.13 7.21
C THR A 115 -7.57 -18.66 5.76
N THR A 116 -6.88 -19.44 4.92
CA THR A 116 -6.76 -19.17 3.49
C THR A 116 -8.14 -19.05 2.81
N GLU A 117 -9.11 -19.88 3.20
CA GLU A 117 -10.47 -19.88 2.65
C GLU A 117 -11.21 -18.58 3.01
N MET A 118 -11.04 -18.07 4.24
CA MET A 118 -11.61 -16.78 4.66
C MET A 118 -11.01 -15.63 3.86
N ILE A 119 -9.70 -15.62 3.67
CA ILE A 119 -9.00 -14.62 2.86
C ILE A 119 -9.51 -14.64 1.41
N VAL A 120 -9.64 -15.83 0.80
CA VAL A 120 -10.18 -15.97 -0.56
C VAL A 120 -11.60 -15.45 -0.67
N ALA A 121 -12.46 -15.73 0.32
CA ALA A 121 -13.84 -15.24 0.34
C ALA A 121 -13.90 -13.70 0.39
N GLN A 122 -13.08 -13.07 1.23
CA GLN A 122 -12.99 -11.61 1.30
C GLN A 122 -12.46 -11.01 0.00
N ILE A 123 -11.43 -11.60 -0.61
CA ILE A 123 -10.88 -11.13 -1.89
C ILE A 123 -11.93 -11.25 -3.01
N LYS A 124 -12.72 -12.32 -3.02
CA LYS A 124 -13.80 -12.50 -3.99
C LYS A 124 -14.86 -11.42 -3.84
N GLU A 125 -15.28 -11.11 -2.62
CA GLU A 125 -16.22 -10.02 -2.37
C GLU A 125 -15.66 -8.68 -2.87
N LEU A 126 -14.41 -8.34 -2.55
CA LEU A 126 -13.76 -7.12 -3.04
C LEU A 126 -13.76 -7.04 -4.58
N LYS A 127 -13.50 -8.17 -5.26
CA LYS A 127 -13.57 -8.26 -6.72
C LYS A 127 -14.96 -7.99 -7.25
N ASP A 128 -15.99 -8.56 -6.62
CA ASP A 128 -17.40 -8.39 -7.03
C ASP A 128 -17.84 -6.92 -6.89
N PHE A 129 -17.25 -6.16 -5.94
CA PHE A 129 -17.43 -4.72 -5.80
C PHE A 129 -16.49 -3.86 -6.66
N GLY A 130 -15.56 -4.46 -7.42
CA GLY A 130 -14.74 -3.74 -8.41
C GLY A 130 -13.39 -3.25 -7.91
N ALA A 131 -12.85 -3.79 -6.81
CA ALA A 131 -11.46 -3.56 -6.43
C ALA A 131 -10.51 -4.00 -7.54
N CYS A 132 -9.44 -3.26 -7.79
CA CYS A 132 -8.45 -3.62 -8.81
C CYS A 132 -7.32 -4.50 -8.27
N SER A 133 -7.14 -4.54 -6.95
CA SER A 133 -6.15 -5.34 -6.22
C SER A 133 -6.55 -5.41 -4.75
N VAL A 134 -5.94 -6.33 -4.02
CA VAL A 134 -6.02 -6.41 -2.56
C VAL A 134 -4.63 -6.28 -1.96
N LEU A 135 -4.51 -5.58 -0.85
CA LEU A 135 -3.28 -5.53 -0.07
C LEU A 135 -3.49 -6.38 1.20
N LEU A 136 -2.60 -7.34 1.44
CA LEU A 136 -2.59 -8.14 2.67
C LEU A 136 -1.55 -7.56 3.62
N ASP A 137 -1.99 -7.10 4.78
CA ASP A 137 -1.14 -6.53 5.83
C ASP A 137 -1.25 -7.35 7.13
N ALA A 138 -0.23 -7.32 7.98
CA ALA A 138 -0.30 -7.95 9.28
C ALA A 138 -1.31 -7.23 10.18
N TYR A 139 -2.15 -8.01 10.87
CA TYR A 139 -3.10 -7.46 11.83
C TYR A 139 -2.36 -6.96 13.08
N HIS A 140 -2.74 -5.76 13.54
CA HIS A 140 -2.39 -5.25 14.85
C HIS A 140 -3.64 -4.65 15.51
N PRO A 141 -3.99 -5.00 16.76
CA PRO A 141 -5.25 -4.58 17.39
C PRO A 141 -5.41 -3.05 17.49
N ASP A 142 -4.32 -2.34 17.69
CA ASP A 142 -4.34 -0.90 18.00
C ASP A 142 -3.81 0.00 16.87
N LYS A 143 -3.46 -0.56 15.69
CA LYS A 143 -2.83 0.23 14.62
C LYS A 143 -3.26 -0.22 13.22
N PHE A 144 -3.39 0.76 12.34
CA PHE A 144 -3.62 0.57 10.91
C PHE A 144 -2.27 0.64 10.16
N GLY A 145 -1.64 -0.52 9.96
CA GLY A 145 -0.39 -0.67 9.21
C GLY A 145 0.89 -0.14 9.88
N GLY A 146 2.04 -0.44 9.30
CA GLY A 146 3.33 0.10 9.70
C GLY A 146 3.85 -0.34 11.07
N THR A 147 3.37 -1.47 11.61
CA THR A 147 3.78 -1.99 12.93
C THR A 147 5.13 -2.68 12.92
N GLY A 148 5.55 -3.19 11.76
CA GLY A 148 6.75 -4.01 11.61
C GLY A 148 6.51 -5.51 11.81
N ASP A 149 5.28 -5.89 12.17
CA ASP A 149 4.90 -7.30 12.32
C ASP A 149 4.65 -7.94 10.95
N SER A 150 4.89 -9.23 10.83
CA SER A 150 4.54 -10.06 9.68
C SER A 150 3.54 -11.13 10.09
N PHE A 151 2.65 -11.52 9.18
CA PHE A 151 1.79 -12.68 9.36
C PHE A 151 2.37 -13.91 8.64
N ASP A 152 1.78 -15.07 8.89
CA ASP A 152 2.17 -16.32 8.26
C ASP A 152 1.85 -16.30 6.76
N TRP A 153 2.86 -16.23 5.91
CA TRP A 153 2.72 -16.18 4.45
C TRP A 153 2.16 -17.46 3.83
N ASP A 154 2.15 -18.58 4.54
CA ASP A 154 1.53 -19.82 4.08
C ASP A 154 0.00 -19.69 3.95
N LYS A 155 -0.59 -18.65 4.58
CA LYS A 155 -2.01 -18.30 4.45
C LYS A 155 -2.35 -17.57 3.15
N ILE A 156 -1.36 -17.06 2.44
CA ILE A 156 -1.57 -16.36 1.16
C ILE A 156 -2.06 -17.37 0.11
N PRO A 157 -3.23 -17.14 -0.51
CA PRO A 157 -3.78 -18.08 -1.46
C PRO A 157 -2.90 -18.20 -2.72
N LYS A 158 -2.60 -19.43 -3.13
CA LYS A 158 -1.84 -19.74 -4.36
C LYS A 158 -2.58 -19.27 -5.62
N HIS A 159 -3.91 -19.23 -5.56
CA HIS A 159 -4.78 -18.73 -6.62
C HIS A 159 -5.72 -17.68 -6.03
N SER A 160 -5.57 -16.45 -6.47
CA SER A 160 -6.35 -15.32 -5.99
C SER A 160 -7.24 -14.74 -7.07
N PRO A 161 -8.50 -14.39 -6.75
CA PRO A 161 -9.40 -13.68 -7.67
C PRO A 161 -8.92 -12.29 -8.10
N LEU A 162 -8.09 -11.64 -7.26
CA LEU A 162 -7.46 -10.34 -7.52
C LEU A 162 -5.94 -10.43 -7.40
N PRO A 163 -5.18 -9.55 -8.05
CA PRO A 163 -3.75 -9.38 -7.77
C PRO A 163 -3.52 -9.06 -6.28
N ILE A 164 -2.59 -9.77 -5.64
CA ILE A 164 -2.23 -9.59 -4.23
C ILE A 164 -1.00 -8.69 -4.13
N ILE A 165 -1.08 -7.66 -3.30
CA ILE A 165 0.03 -6.85 -2.84
C ILE A 165 0.33 -7.27 -1.40
N LEU A 166 1.55 -7.73 -1.14
CA LEU A 166 1.97 -8.12 0.21
C LEU A 166 2.58 -6.93 0.95
N ALA A 167 2.10 -6.71 2.16
CA ALA A 167 2.60 -5.73 3.11
C ALA A 167 2.85 -6.35 4.49
N GLY A 168 3.21 -5.53 5.47
CA GLY A 168 3.46 -5.96 6.86
C GLY A 168 4.86 -6.48 7.08
N GLY A 169 5.67 -5.75 7.83
CA GLY A 169 7.00 -6.16 8.29
C GLY A 169 8.04 -6.47 7.22
N LEU A 170 7.81 -6.07 5.97
CA LEU A 170 8.77 -6.32 4.89
C LEU A 170 10.04 -5.48 5.04
N THR A 171 11.18 -6.12 4.79
CA THR A 171 12.52 -5.53 4.79
C THR A 171 13.35 -6.13 3.65
N ALA A 172 14.54 -5.60 3.37
CA ALA A 172 15.46 -6.19 2.41
C ALA A 172 15.88 -7.64 2.79
N ASP A 173 15.81 -7.99 4.09
CA ASP A 173 16.26 -9.31 4.56
C ASP A 173 15.21 -10.40 4.30
N ASN A 174 13.91 -10.07 4.26
CA ASN A 174 12.83 -11.06 4.17
C ASN A 174 12.02 -11.00 2.87
N VAL A 175 12.07 -9.89 2.11
CA VAL A 175 11.24 -9.72 0.91
C VAL A 175 11.53 -10.76 -0.18
N GLY A 176 12.79 -11.18 -0.35
CA GLY A 176 13.15 -12.22 -1.30
C GLY A 176 12.52 -13.57 -0.97
N GLU A 177 12.50 -13.95 0.32
CA GLU A 177 11.80 -15.15 0.80
C GLU A 177 10.29 -15.05 0.59
N ALA A 178 9.69 -13.90 0.92
CA ALA A 178 8.26 -13.66 0.71
C ALA A 178 7.85 -13.87 -0.75
N ILE A 179 8.61 -13.30 -1.69
CA ILE A 179 8.35 -13.46 -3.14
C ILE A 179 8.53 -14.92 -3.59
N ALA A 180 9.55 -15.61 -3.10
CA ALA A 180 9.82 -17.00 -3.47
C ALA A 180 8.74 -17.97 -2.97
N LYS A 181 8.16 -17.70 -1.80
CA LYS A 181 7.14 -18.56 -1.17
C LYS A 181 5.73 -18.32 -1.69
N THR A 182 5.46 -17.14 -2.27
CA THR A 182 4.10 -16.69 -2.55
C THR A 182 3.91 -16.33 -4.02
N ASN A 183 2.64 -16.37 -4.49
CA ASN A 183 2.28 -15.93 -5.84
C ASN A 183 1.66 -14.53 -5.79
N ILE A 184 2.46 -13.53 -5.37
CA ILE A 184 2.02 -12.15 -5.23
C ILE A 184 2.32 -11.33 -6.49
N TYR A 185 1.47 -10.36 -6.76
CA TYR A 185 1.65 -9.38 -7.83
C TYR A 185 2.69 -8.32 -7.46
N GLY A 186 2.69 -7.88 -6.20
CA GLY A 186 3.56 -6.80 -5.76
C GLY A 186 3.80 -6.81 -4.26
N VAL A 187 4.71 -5.95 -3.83
CA VAL A 187 5.04 -5.69 -2.42
C VAL A 187 4.86 -4.22 -2.08
N ASP A 188 4.41 -3.96 -0.84
CA ASP A 188 4.28 -2.62 -0.27
C ASP A 188 5.12 -2.52 0.99
N VAL A 189 6.00 -1.54 1.07
CA VAL A 189 6.87 -1.35 2.22
C VAL A 189 6.88 0.11 2.68
N SER A 190 6.87 0.29 4.00
CA SER A 190 6.95 1.61 4.63
C SER A 190 8.09 1.66 5.65
N GLY A 191 7.92 1.05 6.81
CA GLY A 191 8.89 1.09 7.91
C GLY A 191 10.22 0.41 7.59
N GLY A 192 10.21 -0.67 6.79
CA GLY A 192 11.42 -1.44 6.44
C GLY A 192 12.45 -0.67 5.62
N ILE A 193 12.05 0.46 5.03
CA ILE A 193 12.93 1.35 4.26
C ILE A 193 13.18 2.70 4.95
N GLU A 194 12.85 2.82 6.24
CA GLU A 194 13.01 4.07 7.01
C GLU A 194 14.29 4.09 7.86
N SER A 195 14.87 5.28 7.98
CA SER A 195 15.92 5.59 8.97
C SER A 195 15.31 6.06 10.29
N ALA A 196 14.21 6.79 10.21
CA ALA A 196 13.34 7.20 11.32
C ALA A 196 11.89 7.24 10.82
N LYS A 197 10.90 7.23 11.73
CA LYS A 197 9.48 7.26 11.36
C LYS A 197 9.17 8.43 10.41
N GLY A 198 8.69 8.11 9.22
CA GLY A 198 8.38 9.09 8.16
C GLY A 198 9.59 9.58 7.34
N VAL A 199 10.80 9.13 7.64
CA VAL A 199 12.04 9.50 6.90
C VAL A 199 12.60 8.25 6.22
N LYS A 200 12.65 8.24 4.90
CA LYS A 200 13.17 7.10 4.14
C LYS A 200 14.71 7.10 4.12
N SER A 201 15.29 5.94 3.90
CA SER A 201 16.72 5.76 3.74
C SER A 201 17.02 5.32 2.31
N LEU A 202 17.84 6.06 1.59
CA LEU A 202 18.27 5.70 0.23
C LEU A 202 18.90 4.31 0.19
N ASP A 203 19.78 3.99 1.15
CA ASP A 203 20.46 2.69 1.22
C ASP A 203 19.46 1.55 1.42
N LYS A 204 18.47 1.73 2.32
CA LYS A 204 17.44 0.72 2.56
C LYS A 204 16.49 0.56 1.36
N MET A 205 16.09 1.66 0.70
CA MET A 205 15.30 1.60 -0.54
C MET A 205 16.05 0.85 -1.64
N THR A 206 17.32 1.16 -1.82
CA THR A 206 18.20 0.49 -2.81
C THR A 206 18.35 -0.99 -2.50
N GLY A 207 18.64 -1.34 -1.25
CA GLY A 207 18.76 -2.72 -0.81
C GLY A 207 17.48 -3.52 -0.98
N PHE A 208 16.32 -2.92 -0.64
CA PHE A 208 15.03 -3.56 -0.82
C PHE A 208 14.73 -3.86 -2.30
N LEU A 209 14.88 -2.86 -3.18
CA LEU A 209 14.66 -3.04 -4.62
C LEU A 209 15.60 -4.08 -5.23
N ALA A 210 16.88 -4.10 -4.83
CA ALA A 210 17.83 -5.09 -5.29
C ALA A 210 17.38 -6.53 -4.93
N LYS A 211 16.76 -6.74 -3.77
CA LYS A 211 16.22 -8.04 -3.35
C LYS A 211 14.94 -8.45 -4.07
N VAL A 212 14.12 -7.48 -4.47
CA VAL A 212 12.88 -7.77 -5.25
C VAL A 212 13.19 -8.09 -6.71
N ARG A 213 14.22 -7.49 -7.29
CA ARG A 213 14.54 -7.58 -8.73
C ARG A 213 15.56 -8.65 -9.11
N ASN A 214 16.20 -9.27 -8.12
CA ASN A 214 17.11 -10.41 -8.31
C ASN A 214 16.36 -11.73 -8.17
#